data_b6a9aead28a0c4fab1deea8cad8970a1
#
_entry.id   b6a9aead28a0c4fab1deea8cad8970a1
#
_cell.length_a   1.000
_cell.length_b   1.000
_cell.length_c   1.000
_cell.angle_alpha   90.00
_cell.angle_beta   90.00
_cell.angle_gamma   90.00
#
_symmetry.space_group_name_H-M   'P 1'
#
loop_
_entity.id
_entity.type
_entity.pdbx_description
1 polymer ?
#
loop_
_entity_poly.entity_id
_entity_poly.type
_entity_poly.pdbx_seq_one_letter_code
_entity_poly.pdbx_strand_id
1 'polypeptide(L)'
;MKVSKRGLRVAAAVAAGALTLGTLSGCAAGGNDSKTFTVWWYSGEDTAQYTAWTEALDEFKAANPDVTVNFEFKTWEQIEKSGNSILDSDKAPDLSEWNKGNGTAGAASQAGLLTNLEDYAKQYGWTDLLPESAQQVGRYTDGLMGNGDLYGVPTYGEYVGWFYNADVLSANGIDATALKSQADLEAAFAKLVAAGITPIAAADYMLVHLAYNLTLNKADNAWVNAYQFFDGEVDFNDAAFTQASEQIQSWTQKGYIAASASGATADDAVAAFTSGTSPFMPGGTWLDGSVAKAATFKWGKILNPGNAVSTGSAGNIWVIPAKGKNPDLAAEFINMTLQPKAQNTMANNGGHPLLATELGDNPTTAITLPLFQQLVADNGLGFYPDWPVSGYYDILKAAVIDLVAGNTTPAQYREAIGSYYEENKP
;
A
#
# COMPACT_ATOMS: atom_id res chain seq x y z
N MET A 1 -26.89 -50.95 -31.59
CA MET A 1 -28.34 -50.88 -31.54
C MET A 1 -28.71 -49.41 -31.60
N LYS A 2 -28.97 -48.92 -32.76
CA LYS A 2 -30.17 -48.59 -33.54
C LYS A 2 -31.27 -47.90 -32.73
N VAL A 3 -31.49 -46.59 -33.10
CA VAL A 3 -32.75 -45.94 -33.50
C VAL A 3 -33.42 -45.19 -32.35
N SER A 4 -33.94 -43.97 -32.43
CA SER A 4 -34.66 -43.33 -33.56
C SER A 4 -34.90 -41.84 -33.32
N LYS A 5 -34.91 -41.09 -34.42
CA LYS A 5 -35.39 -39.71 -34.53
C LYS A 5 -36.93 -39.68 -34.46
N ARG A 6 -37.52 -38.66 -33.88
CA ARG A 6 -38.82 -38.12 -34.35
C ARG A 6 -38.89 -36.63 -34.06
N GLY A 7 -39.02 -35.89 -35.10
CA GLY A 7 -39.37 -34.50 -35.17
C GLY A 7 -40.89 -34.31 -35.22
N LEU A 8 -41.30 -33.10 -34.86
CA LEU A 8 -42.62 -32.60 -35.18
C LEU A 8 -42.53 -31.12 -35.59
N ARG A 9 -42.91 -30.86 -36.83
CA ARG A 9 -43.21 -29.53 -37.39
C ARG A 9 -44.70 -29.26 -37.22
N VAL A 10 -45.10 -28.03 -37.00
CA VAL A 10 -46.40 -27.40 -37.33
C VAL A 10 -46.35 -25.97 -36.79
N ALA A 11 -46.75 -24.88 -37.36
CA ALA A 11 -47.19 -24.37 -38.64
C ALA A 11 -47.44 -22.86 -38.38
N ALA A 12 -47.22 -22.08 -39.39
CA ALA A 12 -47.43 -20.63 -39.37
C ALA A 12 -48.94 -20.28 -39.41
N ALA A 13 -49.33 -19.21 -38.75
CA ALA A 13 -50.57 -18.51 -39.04
C ALA A 13 -50.29 -16.98 -39.11
N VAL A 14 -50.48 -16.45 -40.29
CA VAL A 14 -50.53 -15.03 -40.65
C VAL A 14 -51.91 -14.49 -40.30
N ALA A 15 -51.99 -13.37 -39.60
CA ALA A 15 -53.19 -12.54 -39.60
C ALA A 15 -52.76 -11.05 -39.68
N ALA A 16 -53.12 -10.45 -40.80
CA ALA A 16 -53.04 -9.01 -41.07
C ALA A 16 -54.25 -8.29 -40.47
N GLY A 17 -54.06 -7.12 -39.93
CA GLY A 17 -55.19 -6.29 -39.45
C GLY A 17 -54.79 -4.88 -38.96
N ALA A 18 -55.02 -3.92 -39.85
CA ALA A 18 -55.42 -2.53 -39.58
C ALA A 18 -54.47 -1.52 -38.90
N LEU A 19 -54.03 -0.54 -39.73
CA LEU A 19 -53.50 0.76 -39.32
C LEU A 19 -54.58 1.57 -38.57
N THR A 20 -54.20 2.03 -37.38
CA THR A 20 -54.80 3.25 -36.79
C THR A 20 -53.67 4.21 -36.49
N LEU A 21 -53.62 5.36 -37.18
CA LEU A 21 -52.81 6.51 -36.85
C LEU A 21 -53.31 7.09 -35.51
N GLY A 22 -52.60 6.81 -34.43
CA GLY A 22 -52.71 7.52 -33.18
C GLY A 22 -51.58 8.54 -33.10
N THR A 23 -51.90 9.82 -33.04
CA THR A 23 -50.95 10.90 -32.73
C THR A 23 -50.46 10.68 -31.29
N LEU A 24 -49.30 10.11 -31.13
CA LEU A 24 -48.58 10.08 -29.85
C LEU A 24 -47.91 11.46 -29.64
N SER A 25 -48.56 12.30 -28.83
CA SER A 25 -47.84 13.33 -28.11
C SER A 25 -46.86 12.66 -27.19
N GLY A 26 -45.60 12.54 -27.64
CA GLY A 26 -44.51 12.06 -26.79
C GLY A 26 -44.24 13.10 -25.70
N CYS A 27 -44.74 12.82 -24.49
CA CYS A 27 -44.09 13.32 -23.29
C CYS A 27 -42.68 12.70 -23.31
N ALA A 28 -41.69 13.53 -23.65
CA ALA A 28 -40.32 13.24 -23.29
C ALA A 28 -40.27 13.19 -21.76
N ALA A 29 -40.49 12.01 -21.18
CA ALA A 29 -39.98 11.70 -19.87
C ALA A 29 -38.45 11.82 -20.00
N GLY A 30 -37.90 12.93 -19.50
CA GLY A 30 -36.47 13.02 -19.28
C GLY A 30 -36.09 11.82 -18.44
N GLY A 31 -35.45 10.85 -19.08
CA GLY A 31 -34.77 9.79 -18.36
C GLY A 31 -33.76 10.50 -17.47
N ASN A 32 -33.93 10.38 -16.18
CA ASN A 32 -32.86 10.60 -15.23
C ASN A 32 -31.83 9.54 -15.56
N ASP A 33 -30.88 9.83 -16.47
CA ASP A 33 -29.68 9.03 -16.63
C ASP A 33 -28.90 9.20 -15.33
N SER A 34 -29.17 8.34 -14.32
CA SER A 34 -28.44 8.32 -13.08
C SER A 34 -26.97 8.08 -13.44
N LYS A 35 -26.11 9.05 -13.13
CA LYS A 35 -24.68 8.88 -13.30
C LYS A 35 -24.24 7.73 -12.41
N THR A 36 -23.44 6.82 -12.94
CA THR A 36 -22.80 5.78 -12.13
C THR A 36 -21.38 6.22 -11.83
N PHE A 37 -21.06 6.35 -10.57
CA PHE A 37 -19.72 6.65 -10.06
C PHE A 37 -19.09 5.35 -9.53
N THR A 38 -18.05 4.86 -10.20
CA THR A 38 -17.34 3.63 -9.82
C THR A 38 -16.06 3.98 -9.09
N VAL A 39 -15.94 3.51 -7.84
CA VAL A 39 -14.76 3.72 -7.01
C VAL A 39 -14.18 2.40 -6.56
N TRP A 40 -12.86 2.26 -6.65
CA TRP A 40 -12.10 1.11 -6.21
C TRP A 40 -11.11 1.50 -5.13
N TRP A 41 -11.01 0.67 -4.08
CA TRP A 41 -9.89 0.70 -3.16
C TRP A 41 -9.54 -0.69 -2.66
N TYR A 42 -8.32 -0.84 -2.15
CA TYR A 42 -7.79 -2.10 -1.61
C TYR A 42 -7.38 -2.02 -0.13
N SER A 43 -7.51 -0.87 0.50
CA SER A 43 -7.44 -0.78 1.96
C SER A 43 -8.55 -1.61 2.58
N GLY A 44 -8.18 -2.66 3.34
CA GLY A 44 -9.10 -3.66 3.86
C GLY A 44 -10.01 -3.15 4.99
N GLU A 45 -11.07 -3.89 5.29
CA GLU A 45 -12.09 -3.54 6.31
C GLU A 45 -11.53 -3.36 7.73
N ASP A 46 -10.35 -3.88 8.01
CA ASP A 46 -9.65 -3.75 9.29
C ASP A 46 -8.71 -2.53 9.35
N THR A 47 -8.70 -1.69 8.30
CA THR A 47 -7.92 -0.48 8.26
C THR A 47 -8.72 0.76 8.63
N ALA A 48 -8.03 1.76 9.19
CA ALA A 48 -8.63 3.05 9.51
C ALA A 48 -9.08 3.81 8.26
N GLN A 49 -8.36 3.62 7.14
CA GLN A 49 -8.69 4.18 5.83
C GLN A 49 -10.05 3.69 5.35
N TYR A 50 -10.30 2.38 5.43
CA TYR A 50 -11.58 1.80 5.02
C TYR A 50 -12.74 2.43 5.79
N THR A 51 -12.61 2.57 7.11
CA THR A 51 -13.63 3.20 7.95
C THR A 51 -13.87 4.66 7.54
N ALA A 52 -12.81 5.45 7.43
CA ALA A 52 -12.90 6.87 7.10
C ALA A 52 -13.46 7.09 5.69
N TRP A 53 -13.04 6.29 4.71
CA TRP A 53 -13.51 6.42 3.33
C TRP A 53 -14.94 5.91 3.15
N THR A 54 -15.35 4.88 3.89
CA THR A 54 -16.75 4.40 3.88
C THR A 54 -17.69 5.47 4.43
N GLU A 55 -17.32 6.14 5.53
CA GLU A 55 -18.11 7.27 6.06
C GLU A 55 -18.16 8.44 5.06
N ALA A 56 -17.02 8.79 4.45
CA ALA A 56 -16.98 9.82 3.41
C ALA A 56 -17.84 9.44 2.19
N LEU A 57 -17.88 8.14 1.82
CA LEU A 57 -18.69 7.65 0.71
C LEU A 57 -20.19 7.73 1.01
N ASP A 58 -20.59 7.52 2.26
CA ASP A 58 -21.99 7.69 2.67
C ASP A 58 -22.42 9.15 2.68
N GLU A 59 -21.52 10.07 3.04
CA GLU A 59 -21.74 11.52 2.90
C GLU A 59 -21.83 11.94 1.42
N PHE A 60 -20.93 11.39 0.60
CA PHE A 60 -20.93 11.64 -0.84
C PHE A 60 -22.26 11.20 -1.48
N LYS A 61 -22.78 10.04 -1.13
CA LYS A 61 -24.09 9.56 -1.60
C LYS A 61 -25.23 10.50 -1.18
N ALA A 62 -25.15 11.01 0.06
CA ALA A 62 -26.16 11.93 0.57
C ALA A 62 -26.10 13.30 -0.13
N ALA A 63 -24.92 13.78 -0.52
CA ALA A 63 -24.72 15.01 -1.27
C ALA A 63 -25.10 14.87 -2.75
N ASN A 64 -25.02 13.64 -3.30
CA ASN A 64 -25.24 13.33 -4.71
C ASN A 64 -26.36 12.29 -4.90
N PRO A 65 -27.63 12.61 -4.55
CA PRO A 65 -28.73 11.62 -4.53
C PRO A 65 -29.10 11.06 -5.92
N ASP A 66 -28.70 11.75 -6.99
CA ASP A 66 -28.94 11.32 -8.39
C ASP A 66 -27.78 10.46 -8.93
N VAL A 67 -26.73 10.19 -8.13
CA VAL A 67 -25.58 9.39 -8.50
C VAL A 67 -25.71 7.99 -7.93
N THR A 68 -25.61 6.99 -8.78
CA THR A 68 -25.47 5.59 -8.34
C THR A 68 -24.01 5.30 -8.05
N VAL A 69 -23.66 5.06 -6.79
CA VAL A 69 -22.27 4.70 -6.40
C VAL A 69 -22.07 3.21 -6.52
N ASN A 70 -21.09 2.80 -7.32
CA ASN A 70 -20.60 1.43 -7.45
C ASN A 70 -19.24 1.32 -6.78
N PHE A 71 -19.22 0.86 -5.52
CA PHE A 71 -17.98 0.57 -4.82
C PHE A 71 -17.56 -0.87 -5.04
N GLU A 72 -16.28 -1.07 -5.40
CA GLU A 72 -15.69 -2.40 -5.53
C GLU A 72 -14.40 -2.47 -4.72
N PHE A 73 -14.36 -3.37 -3.72
CA PHE A 73 -13.12 -3.76 -3.09
C PHE A 73 -12.27 -4.59 -4.06
N LYS A 74 -11.00 -4.25 -4.20
CA LYS A 74 -10.01 -5.01 -4.96
C LYS A 74 -8.89 -5.43 -4.01
N THR A 75 -8.27 -6.59 -4.25
CA THR A 75 -7.03 -6.87 -3.52
C THR A 75 -5.87 -6.10 -4.15
N TRP A 76 -4.82 -5.85 -3.36
CA TRP A 76 -3.61 -5.20 -3.87
C TRP A 76 -3.04 -5.96 -5.09
N GLU A 77 -3.01 -7.31 -5.04
CA GLU A 77 -2.53 -8.15 -6.13
C GLU A 77 -3.39 -8.04 -7.40
N GLN A 78 -4.70 -7.81 -7.25
CA GLN A 78 -5.58 -7.59 -8.41
C GLN A 78 -5.27 -6.28 -9.10
N ILE A 79 -5.04 -5.21 -8.32
CA ILE A 79 -4.64 -3.91 -8.85
C ILE A 79 -3.25 -4.01 -9.49
N GLU A 80 -2.27 -4.58 -8.81
CA GLU A 80 -0.90 -4.69 -9.29
C GLU A 80 -0.81 -5.49 -10.61
N LYS A 81 -1.48 -6.63 -10.71
CA LYS A 81 -1.45 -7.49 -11.91
C LYS A 81 -2.25 -6.96 -13.09
N SER A 82 -3.33 -6.22 -12.85
CA SER A 82 -4.21 -5.72 -13.91
C SER A 82 -3.99 -4.23 -14.22
N GLY A 83 -3.27 -3.52 -13.37
CA GLY A 83 -3.12 -2.09 -13.27
C GLY A 83 -3.27 -1.31 -14.57
N ASN A 84 -2.20 -1.19 -15.33
CA ASN A 84 -2.22 -0.36 -16.54
C ASN A 84 -3.25 -0.84 -17.58
N SER A 85 -3.50 -2.15 -17.70
CA SER A 85 -4.46 -2.68 -18.67
C SER A 85 -5.90 -2.31 -18.31
N ILE A 86 -6.24 -2.23 -17.03
CA ILE A 86 -7.58 -1.81 -16.60
C ILE A 86 -7.77 -0.31 -16.74
N LEU A 87 -6.73 0.49 -16.41
CA LEU A 87 -6.76 1.95 -16.61
C LEU A 87 -6.93 2.31 -18.09
N ASP A 88 -6.36 1.52 -19.01
CA ASP A 88 -6.48 1.71 -20.47
C ASP A 88 -7.77 1.11 -21.06
N SER A 89 -8.66 0.58 -20.27
CA SER A 89 -9.89 -0.04 -20.75
C SER A 89 -11.12 0.87 -20.60
N ASP A 90 -12.19 0.55 -21.35
CA ASP A 90 -13.51 1.18 -21.17
C ASP A 90 -14.20 0.82 -19.84
N LYS A 91 -13.56 -0.05 -19.05
CA LYS A 91 -14.01 -0.49 -17.74
C LYS A 91 -13.19 0.14 -16.60
N ALA A 92 -12.34 1.11 -16.92
CA ALA A 92 -11.62 1.87 -15.91
C ALA A 92 -12.63 2.44 -14.88
N PRO A 93 -12.31 2.42 -13.58
CA PRO A 93 -13.13 3.09 -12.57
C PRO A 93 -13.07 4.61 -12.76
N ASP A 94 -13.95 5.34 -12.10
CA ASP A 94 -13.88 6.80 -12.06
C ASP A 94 -12.81 7.27 -11.05
N LEU A 95 -12.58 6.49 -10.01
CA LEU A 95 -11.60 6.75 -8.97
C LEU A 95 -10.98 5.43 -8.49
N SER A 96 -9.68 5.41 -8.24
CA SER A 96 -9.02 4.25 -7.64
C SER A 96 -7.98 4.65 -6.61
N GLU A 97 -7.90 3.90 -5.51
CA GLU A 97 -6.68 3.83 -4.71
C GLU A 97 -5.58 3.18 -5.55
N TRP A 98 -4.38 3.76 -5.52
CA TRP A 98 -3.27 3.34 -6.38
C TRP A 98 -1.93 3.39 -5.64
N ASN A 99 -1.03 2.46 -6.02
CA ASN A 99 0.32 2.48 -5.49
C ASN A 99 1.16 3.60 -6.14
N LYS A 100 2.11 4.12 -5.39
CA LYS A 100 3.02 5.21 -5.74
C LYS A 100 4.31 4.64 -6.38
N GLY A 101 5.20 5.56 -6.78
CA GLY A 101 6.53 5.22 -7.30
C GLY A 101 6.61 5.26 -8.82
N ASN A 102 7.84 5.23 -9.33
CA ASN A 102 8.13 5.35 -10.75
C ASN A 102 7.56 4.16 -11.55
N GLY A 103 7.66 2.95 -10.96
CA GLY A 103 7.20 1.72 -11.60
C GLY A 103 5.68 1.53 -11.67
N THR A 104 4.90 2.30 -10.92
CA THR A 104 3.45 2.18 -10.82
C THR A 104 2.74 3.44 -11.28
N ALA A 105 2.43 4.39 -10.38
CA ALA A 105 1.75 5.62 -10.76
C ALA A 105 2.59 6.47 -11.73
N GLY A 106 3.91 6.46 -11.62
CA GLY A 106 4.81 7.12 -12.56
C GLY A 106 4.66 6.56 -13.97
N ALA A 107 4.78 5.26 -14.14
CA ALA A 107 4.58 4.60 -15.43
C ALA A 107 3.18 4.85 -16.01
N ALA A 108 2.14 4.84 -15.16
CA ALA A 108 0.77 5.12 -15.57
C ALA A 108 0.59 6.59 -16.01
N SER A 109 1.20 7.55 -15.30
CA SER A 109 1.16 8.98 -15.67
C SER A 109 1.88 9.24 -17.00
N GLN A 110 3.07 8.67 -17.19
CA GLN A 110 3.84 8.77 -18.43
C GLN A 110 3.08 8.17 -19.63
N ALA A 111 2.37 7.07 -19.41
CA ALA A 111 1.55 6.43 -20.44
C ALA A 111 0.24 7.17 -20.74
N GLY A 112 -0.05 8.28 -20.04
CA GLY A 112 -1.30 9.05 -20.21
C GLY A 112 -2.54 8.34 -19.69
N LEU A 113 -2.38 7.40 -18.76
CA LEU A 113 -3.48 6.61 -18.17
C LEU A 113 -4.14 7.29 -16.97
N LEU A 114 -3.50 8.33 -16.42
CA LEU A 114 -3.98 9.10 -15.28
C LEU A 114 -4.33 10.53 -15.71
N THR A 115 -5.36 11.09 -15.11
CA THR A 115 -5.75 12.49 -15.25
C THR A 115 -4.76 13.38 -14.49
N ASN A 116 -4.30 14.47 -15.14
CA ASN A 116 -3.56 15.53 -14.46
C ASN A 116 -4.52 16.28 -13.51
N LEU A 117 -4.16 16.38 -12.25
CA LEU A 117 -5.02 16.86 -11.17
C LEU A 117 -4.75 18.34 -10.78
N GLU A 118 -3.88 19.08 -11.49
CA GLU A 118 -3.50 20.45 -11.12
C GLU A 118 -4.70 21.41 -11.06
N ASP A 119 -5.64 21.31 -12.00
CA ASP A 119 -6.82 22.14 -12.00
C ASP A 119 -7.72 21.83 -10.79
N TYR A 120 -7.89 20.56 -10.44
CA TYR A 120 -8.63 20.16 -9.23
C TYR A 120 -7.89 20.55 -7.95
N ALA A 121 -6.57 20.41 -7.93
CA ALA A 121 -5.75 20.82 -6.78
C ALA A 121 -5.89 22.32 -6.51
N LYS A 122 -5.93 23.13 -7.57
CA LYS A 122 -6.20 24.58 -7.48
C LYS A 122 -7.64 24.87 -7.05
N GLN A 123 -8.62 24.15 -7.61
CA GLN A 123 -10.04 24.34 -7.29
C GLN A 123 -10.34 24.08 -5.82
N TYR A 124 -9.76 23.01 -5.25
CA TYR A 124 -10.00 22.57 -3.88
C TYR A 124 -8.92 23.01 -2.87
N GLY A 125 -7.85 23.64 -3.33
CA GLY A 125 -6.76 24.10 -2.47
C GLY A 125 -5.86 22.99 -1.96
N TRP A 126 -5.77 21.84 -2.62
CA TRP A 126 -5.00 20.68 -2.13
C TRP A 126 -3.52 20.97 -1.99
N THR A 127 -2.95 21.79 -2.87
CA THR A 127 -1.53 22.18 -2.82
C THR A 127 -1.18 22.96 -1.56
N ASP A 128 -2.10 23.82 -1.08
CA ASP A 128 -1.88 24.59 0.15
C ASP A 128 -2.22 23.76 1.40
N LEU A 129 -3.09 22.76 1.26
CA LEU A 129 -3.57 21.93 2.36
C LEU A 129 -2.57 20.82 2.72
N LEU A 130 -2.02 20.14 1.72
CA LEU A 130 -1.13 18.99 1.93
C LEU A 130 0.32 19.44 2.15
N PRO A 131 1.05 18.86 3.12
CA PRO A 131 2.48 19.08 3.25
C PRO A 131 3.23 18.75 1.94
N GLU A 132 4.26 19.51 1.60
CA GLU A 132 5.05 19.30 0.38
C GLU A 132 5.62 17.87 0.31
N SER A 133 6.13 17.34 1.42
CA SER A 133 6.64 15.97 1.52
C SER A 133 5.57 14.91 1.22
N ALA A 134 4.30 15.19 1.50
CA ALA A 134 3.20 14.30 1.16
C ALA A 134 2.82 14.40 -0.31
N GLN A 135 2.93 15.59 -0.92
CA GLN A 135 2.60 15.77 -2.34
C GLN A 135 3.59 15.05 -3.27
N GLN A 136 4.84 14.89 -2.87
CA GLN A 136 5.91 14.27 -3.67
C GLN A 136 5.52 12.91 -4.22
N VAL A 137 4.78 12.09 -3.46
CA VAL A 137 4.39 10.75 -3.90
C VAL A 137 3.29 10.74 -4.97
N GLY A 138 2.63 11.87 -5.19
CA GLY A 138 1.60 12.04 -6.21
C GLY A 138 2.05 12.89 -7.42
N ARG A 139 3.28 13.43 -7.38
CA ARG A 139 3.83 14.30 -8.42
C ARG A 139 4.80 13.57 -9.31
N TYR A 140 4.65 13.75 -10.62
CA TYR A 140 5.46 13.05 -11.62
C TYR A 140 5.87 13.96 -12.77
N THR A 141 7.13 13.83 -13.19
CA THR A 141 7.67 14.40 -14.43
C THR A 141 8.24 13.26 -15.26
N ASP A 142 7.72 13.04 -16.47
CA ASP A 142 8.15 11.96 -17.36
C ASP A 142 8.17 10.57 -16.68
N GLY A 143 7.22 10.33 -15.77
CA GLY A 143 7.11 9.10 -15.01
C GLY A 143 7.97 9.04 -13.75
N LEU A 144 8.83 10.01 -13.50
CA LEU A 144 9.64 10.08 -12.28
C LEU A 144 8.91 10.82 -11.17
N MET A 145 8.84 10.16 -10.01
CA MET A 145 8.20 10.67 -8.79
C MET A 145 9.01 11.79 -8.16
N GLY A 146 8.34 12.67 -7.42
CA GLY A 146 8.95 13.65 -6.53
C GLY A 146 8.65 15.10 -6.91
N ASN A 147 8.49 15.39 -8.19
CA ASN A 147 8.18 16.75 -8.68
C ASN A 147 7.32 16.71 -9.94
N GLY A 148 6.96 17.89 -10.47
CA GLY A 148 6.14 18.00 -11.68
C GLY A 148 4.65 18.05 -11.39
N ASP A 149 3.84 17.58 -12.33
CA ASP A 149 2.39 17.64 -12.26
C ASP A 149 1.82 16.63 -11.25
N LEU A 150 0.70 17.00 -10.63
CA LEU A 150 -0.01 16.14 -9.69
C LEU A 150 -0.89 15.14 -10.44
N TYR A 151 -0.68 13.84 -10.20
CA TYR A 151 -1.50 12.74 -10.75
C TYR A 151 -2.15 11.89 -9.66
N GLY A 152 -1.80 12.12 -8.39
CA GLY A 152 -2.38 11.39 -7.29
C GLY A 152 -2.39 12.19 -5.99
N VAL A 153 -3.38 11.91 -5.14
CA VAL A 153 -3.60 12.64 -3.88
C VAL A 153 -3.49 11.69 -2.70
N PRO A 154 -2.45 11.80 -1.85
CA PRO A 154 -2.36 11.03 -0.61
C PRO A 154 -3.28 11.61 0.45
N THR A 155 -3.84 10.76 1.30
CA THR A 155 -4.73 11.18 2.40
C THR A 155 -4.28 10.73 3.78
N TYR A 156 -3.25 9.87 3.84
CA TYR A 156 -2.72 9.30 5.08
C TYR A 156 -1.22 9.03 4.96
N GLY A 157 -0.58 8.68 6.07
CA GLY A 157 0.80 8.26 6.12
C GLY A 157 0.96 6.77 6.41
N GLU A 158 2.10 6.20 6.04
CA GLU A 158 2.43 4.81 6.33
C GLU A 158 3.93 4.63 6.54
N TYR A 159 4.30 3.63 7.34
CA TYR A 159 5.68 3.24 7.56
C TYR A 159 5.77 1.77 7.97
N VAL A 160 6.96 1.20 7.83
CA VAL A 160 7.30 -0.14 8.29
C VAL A 160 8.15 -0.04 9.56
N GLY A 161 7.73 -0.74 10.60
CA GLY A 161 8.44 -0.84 11.86
C GLY A 161 8.40 -2.26 12.41
N TRP A 162 8.84 -2.42 13.65
CA TRP A 162 8.78 -3.68 14.36
C TRP A 162 7.59 -3.68 15.33
N PHE A 163 6.61 -4.53 15.08
CA PHE A 163 5.68 -4.92 16.13
C PHE A 163 6.41 -5.79 17.15
N TYR A 164 6.06 -5.65 18.43
CA TYR A 164 6.61 -6.49 19.48
C TYR A 164 5.56 -6.92 20.50
N ASN A 165 5.74 -8.13 21.04
CA ASN A 165 4.96 -8.67 22.13
C ASN A 165 5.59 -8.27 23.46
N ALA A 166 5.04 -7.24 24.14
CA ALA A 166 5.60 -6.68 25.35
C ALA A 166 5.64 -7.71 26.51
N ASP A 167 4.67 -8.63 26.58
CA ASP A 167 4.59 -9.61 27.65
C ASP A 167 5.72 -10.67 27.52
N VAL A 168 5.97 -11.17 26.30
CA VAL A 168 7.09 -12.12 26.03
C VAL A 168 8.44 -11.44 26.23
N LEU A 169 8.61 -10.20 25.77
CA LEU A 169 9.85 -9.45 25.96
C LEU A 169 10.15 -9.23 27.44
N SER A 170 9.16 -8.78 28.21
CA SER A 170 9.29 -8.57 29.66
C SER A 170 9.64 -9.87 30.39
N ALA A 171 8.99 -10.99 30.05
CA ALA A 171 9.29 -12.30 30.63
C ALA A 171 10.73 -12.77 30.37
N ASN A 172 11.38 -12.28 29.31
CA ASN A 172 12.78 -12.57 28.96
C ASN A 172 13.74 -11.43 29.33
N GLY A 173 13.31 -10.47 30.16
CA GLY A 173 14.16 -9.36 30.60
C GLY A 173 14.62 -8.44 29.45
N ILE A 174 13.75 -8.23 28.46
CA ILE A 174 13.97 -7.34 27.31
C ILE A 174 13.01 -6.15 27.41
N ASP A 175 13.57 -4.96 27.38
CA ASP A 175 12.82 -3.71 27.27
C ASP A 175 12.89 -3.20 25.83
N ALA A 176 11.76 -3.24 25.11
CA ALA A 176 11.69 -2.77 23.72
C ALA A 176 12.07 -1.30 23.57
N THR A 177 11.78 -0.46 24.58
CA THR A 177 12.10 0.98 24.56
C THR A 177 13.61 1.27 24.69
N ALA A 178 14.38 0.28 25.17
CA ALA A 178 15.83 0.36 25.29
C ALA A 178 16.58 -0.09 24.01
N LEU A 179 15.90 -0.66 23.04
CA LEU A 179 16.49 -1.09 21.78
C LEU A 179 16.74 0.15 20.89
N LYS A 180 18.00 0.64 20.87
CA LYS A 180 18.39 1.86 20.16
C LYS A 180 19.32 1.62 18.98
N SER A 181 19.84 0.41 18.84
CA SER A 181 20.77 0.03 17.79
C SER A 181 20.46 -1.38 17.26
N GLN A 182 21.01 -1.74 16.10
CA GLN A 182 20.96 -3.08 15.59
C GLN A 182 21.61 -4.10 16.55
N ALA A 183 22.67 -3.70 17.24
CA ALA A 183 23.31 -4.55 18.24
C ALA A 183 22.38 -4.86 19.43
N ASP A 184 21.60 -3.88 19.90
CA ASP A 184 20.62 -4.12 20.97
C ASP A 184 19.52 -5.08 20.50
N LEU A 185 19.04 -4.91 19.25
CA LEU A 185 18.04 -5.79 18.66
C LEU A 185 18.56 -7.23 18.52
N GLU A 186 19.80 -7.42 18.02
CA GLU A 186 20.42 -8.75 17.95
C GLU A 186 20.66 -9.38 19.32
N ALA A 187 21.02 -8.59 20.32
CA ALA A 187 21.17 -9.08 21.69
C ALA A 187 19.82 -9.56 22.26
N ALA A 188 18.72 -8.88 21.93
CA ALA A 188 17.38 -9.32 22.28
C ALA A 188 17.01 -10.63 21.57
N PHE A 189 17.29 -10.74 20.27
CA PHE A 189 17.05 -11.98 19.52
C PHE A 189 17.86 -13.16 20.06
N ALA A 190 19.14 -12.94 20.39
CA ALA A 190 19.97 -13.99 20.98
C ALA A 190 19.42 -14.51 22.33
N LYS A 191 18.89 -13.61 23.19
CA LYS A 191 18.23 -14.02 24.44
C LYS A 191 16.97 -14.88 24.17
N LEU A 192 16.17 -14.52 23.18
CA LEU A 192 14.97 -15.25 22.81
C LEU A 192 15.29 -16.64 22.27
N VAL A 193 16.29 -16.74 21.37
CA VAL A 193 16.74 -18.05 20.86
C VAL A 193 17.30 -18.92 22.00
N ALA A 194 18.05 -18.36 22.94
CA ALA A 194 18.52 -19.09 24.12
C ALA A 194 17.36 -19.60 25.01
N ALA A 195 16.20 -18.93 24.96
CA ALA A 195 14.96 -19.36 25.62
C ALA A 195 14.12 -20.33 24.75
N GLY A 196 14.60 -20.74 23.57
CA GLY A 196 13.89 -21.61 22.65
C GLY A 196 12.81 -20.96 21.83
N ILE A 197 12.84 -19.61 21.71
CA ILE A 197 11.85 -18.81 21.01
C ILE A 197 12.47 -18.29 19.70
N THR A 198 11.83 -18.55 18.55
CA THR A 198 12.19 -17.91 17.27
C THR A 198 11.75 -16.44 17.32
N PRO A 199 12.68 -15.47 17.27
CA PRO A 199 12.33 -14.07 17.53
C PRO A 199 11.40 -13.45 16.51
N ILE A 200 11.60 -13.72 15.20
CA ILE A 200 11.06 -12.93 14.09
C ILE A 200 10.00 -13.73 13.34
N ALA A 201 8.79 -13.22 13.32
CA ALA A 201 7.73 -13.61 12.39
C ALA A 201 7.83 -12.74 11.13
N ALA A 202 8.39 -13.26 10.05
CA ALA A 202 8.48 -12.58 8.76
C ALA A 202 8.33 -13.59 7.63
N ALA A 203 7.60 -13.21 6.59
CA ALA A 203 7.41 -14.02 5.40
C ALA A 203 7.01 -13.10 4.23
N ASP A 204 7.12 -13.61 3.00
CA ASP A 204 6.66 -12.95 1.80
C ASP A 204 7.22 -11.50 1.68
N TYR A 205 6.35 -10.52 1.40
CA TYR A 205 6.73 -9.10 1.28
C TYR A 205 7.37 -8.50 2.55
N MET A 206 7.09 -9.06 3.72
CA MET A 206 7.71 -8.59 4.96
C MET A 206 9.24 -8.78 4.95
N LEU A 207 9.73 -9.81 4.25
CA LEU A 207 11.16 -10.03 4.05
C LEU A 207 11.78 -8.95 3.16
N VAL A 208 11.05 -8.48 2.15
CA VAL A 208 11.48 -7.37 1.27
C VAL A 208 11.65 -6.08 2.10
N HIS A 209 10.64 -5.74 2.89
CA HIS A 209 10.70 -4.56 3.77
C HIS A 209 11.77 -4.68 4.86
N LEU A 210 11.96 -5.90 5.40
CA LEU A 210 13.04 -6.16 6.35
C LEU A 210 14.41 -5.92 5.72
N ALA A 211 14.64 -6.48 4.53
CA ALA A 211 15.89 -6.28 3.79
C ALA A 211 16.16 -4.80 3.54
N TYR A 212 15.16 -4.07 3.11
CA TYR A 212 15.30 -2.64 2.85
C TYR A 212 15.52 -1.83 4.13
N ASN A 213 14.81 -2.09 5.22
CA ASN A 213 15.07 -1.43 6.50
C ASN A 213 16.49 -1.72 7.04
N LEU A 214 17.03 -2.91 6.78
CA LEU A 214 18.42 -3.21 7.10
C LEU A 214 19.39 -2.45 6.20
N THR A 215 19.07 -2.26 4.92
CA THR A 215 19.83 -1.38 4.00
C THR A 215 19.81 0.06 4.51
N LEU A 216 18.64 0.57 4.87
CA LEU A 216 18.47 1.94 5.40
C LEU A 216 19.21 2.18 6.73
N ASN A 217 19.69 1.16 7.42
CA ASN A 217 20.50 1.33 8.61
C ASN A 217 21.86 1.99 8.34
N LYS A 218 22.34 1.97 7.11
CA LYS A 218 23.57 2.64 6.66
C LYS A 218 23.32 3.73 5.61
N ALA A 219 22.06 3.96 5.26
CA ALA A 219 21.66 4.97 4.30
C ALA A 219 21.30 6.29 5.00
N ASP A 220 21.43 7.35 4.25
CA ASP A 220 20.94 8.70 4.58
C ASP A 220 20.01 9.20 3.47
N ASN A 221 19.53 10.42 3.57
CA ASN A 221 18.65 11.01 2.56
C ASN A 221 19.33 11.15 1.17
N ALA A 222 20.64 11.33 1.11
CA ALA A 222 21.36 11.39 -0.17
C ALA A 222 21.35 10.01 -0.85
N TRP A 223 21.59 8.95 -0.07
CA TRP A 223 21.47 7.58 -0.56
C TRP A 223 20.04 7.26 -1.04
N VAL A 224 19.02 7.67 -0.24
CA VAL A 224 17.61 7.49 -0.61
C VAL A 224 17.28 8.22 -1.91
N ASN A 225 17.75 9.47 -2.08
CA ASN A 225 17.52 10.23 -3.29
C ASN A 225 18.18 9.58 -4.52
N ALA A 226 19.41 9.10 -4.38
CA ALA A 226 20.08 8.38 -5.46
C ALA A 226 19.29 7.11 -5.87
N TYR A 227 18.84 6.34 -4.89
CA TYR A 227 18.11 5.09 -5.14
C TYR A 227 16.69 5.32 -5.67
N GLN A 228 15.94 6.27 -5.11
CA GLN A 228 14.50 6.47 -5.41
C GLN A 228 14.27 7.40 -6.61
N PHE A 229 15.09 8.45 -6.72
CA PHE A 229 14.88 9.53 -7.68
C PHE A 229 15.99 9.62 -8.74
N PHE A 230 16.95 8.68 -8.74
CA PHE A 230 18.10 8.65 -9.65
C PHE A 230 18.99 9.91 -9.55
N ASP A 231 18.98 10.56 -8.38
CA ASP A 231 19.83 11.71 -8.07
C ASP A 231 21.18 11.25 -7.51
N GLY A 232 21.94 10.52 -8.35
CA GLY A 232 23.24 9.97 -8.00
C GLY A 232 23.41 8.53 -8.48
N GLU A 233 24.60 7.99 -8.20
CA GLU A 233 24.95 6.61 -8.51
C GLU A 233 24.55 5.68 -7.36
N VAL A 234 24.06 4.48 -7.68
CA VAL A 234 23.72 3.42 -6.72
C VAL A 234 24.70 2.26 -6.90
N ASP A 235 25.47 1.94 -5.85
CA ASP A 235 26.34 0.77 -5.83
C ASP A 235 25.72 -0.34 -4.96
N PHE A 236 25.22 -1.38 -5.58
CA PHE A 236 24.64 -2.53 -4.87
C PHE A 236 25.68 -3.36 -4.08
N ASN A 237 26.96 -2.99 -4.13
CA ASN A 237 28.02 -3.53 -3.28
C ASN A 237 28.53 -2.54 -2.23
N ASP A 238 27.82 -1.43 -2.02
CA ASP A 238 28.12 -0.49 -0.94
C ASP A 238 27.93 -1.12 0.45
N ALA A 239 28.24 -0.35 1.50
CA ALA A 239 28.12 -0.80 2.88
C ALA A 239 26.67 -1.09 3.28
N ALA A 240 25.68 -0.39 2.69
CA ALA A 240 24.28 -0.51 3.01
C ALA A 240 23.71 -1.86 2.53
N PHE A 241 23.83 -2.14 1.24
CA PHE A 241 23.36 -3.42 0.66
C PHE A 241 24.17 -4.62 1.14
N THR A 242 25.50 -4.45 1.31
CA THR A 242 26.38 -5.52 1.79
C THR A 242 25.97 -5.94 3.21
N GLN A 243 25.88 -4.97 4.14
CA GLN A 243 25.47 -5.27 5.50
C GLN A 243 24.09 -5.92 5.56
N ALA A 244 23.09 -5.39 4.85
CA ALA A 244 21.73 -5.90 4.89
C ALA A 244 21.64 -7.36 4.45
N SER A 245 22.25 -7.69 3.31
CA SER A 245 22.23 -9.06 2.77
C SER A 245 22.96 -10.06 3.66
N GLU A 246 24.14 -9.70 4.20
CA GLU A 246 24.90 -10.52 5.13
C GLU A 246 24.16 -10.71 6.47
N GLN A 247 23.46 -9.67 6.93
CA GLN A 247 22.69 -9.72 8.16
C GLN A 247 21.48 -10.64 8.05
N ILE A 248 20.73 -10.61 6.95
CA ILE A 248 19.61 -11.55 6.71
C ILE A 248 20.13 -12.99 6.72
N GLN A 249 21.21 -13.29 6.00
CA GLN A 249 21.80 -14.62 6.02
C GLN A 249 22.23 -15.04 7.43
N SER A 250 22.91 -14.14 8.14
CA SER A 250 23.34 -14.39 9.53
C SER A 250 22.15 -14.63 10.45
N TRP A 251 21.07 -13.87 10.34
CA TRP A 251 19.88 -14.03 11.17
C TRP A 251 19.15 -15.35 10.90
N THR A 252 19.11 -15.79 9.66
CA THR A 252 18.58 -17.11 9.31
C THR A 252 19.45 -18.23 9.90
N GLN A 253 20.80 -18.14 9.76
CA GLN A 253 21.74 -19.11 10.31
C GLN A 253 21.71 -19.19 11.84
N LYS A 254 21.48 -18.04 12.51
CA LYS A 254 21.33 -17.96 13.98
C LYS A 254 19.95 -18.40 14.48
N GLY A 255 19.01 -18.71 13.59
CA GLY A 255 17.63 -19.05 13.94
C GLY A 255 16.78 -17.85 14.40
N TYR A 256 17.19 -16.62 14.09
CA TYR A 256 16.36 -15.44 14.36
C TYR A 256 15.19 -15.35 13.38
N ILE A 257 15.42 -15.71 12.13
CA ILE A 257 14.39 -15.95 11.11
C ILE A 257 14.32 -17.46 10.88
N ALA A 258 13.13 -18.05 10.95
CA ALA A 258 12.97 -19.46 10.62
C ALA A 258 13.26 -19.70 9.13
N ALA A 259 13.99 -20.78 8.78
CA ALA A 259 14.22 -21.13 7.38
C ALA A 259 12.90 -21.38 6.61
N SER A 260 11.85 -21.84 7.31
CA SER A 260 10.51 -22.02 6.75
C SER A 260 9.83 -20.70 6.34
N ALA A 261 10.35 -19.55 6.74
CA ALA A 261 9.85 -18.23 6.33
C ALA A 261 9.89 -18.01 4.81
N SER A 262 10.82 -18.67 4.11
CA SER A 262 10.92 -18.63 2.64
C SER A 262 9.74 -19.27 1.91
N GLY A 263 8.96 -20.14 2.57
CA GLY A 263 7.78 -20.78 1.99
C GLY A 263 6.45 -20.39 2.67
N ALA A 264 6.51 -19.51 3.66
CA ALA A 264 5.35 -19.04 4.40
C ALA A 264 4.70 -17.83 3.73
N THR A 265 3.42 -17.60 4.03
CA THR A 265 2.68 -16.41 3.59
C THR A 265 2.79 -15.28 4.62
N ALA A 266 2.45 -14.05 4.21
CA ALA A 266 2.33 -12.92 5.13
C ALA A 266 1.31 -13.21 6.26
N ASP A 267 0.20 -13.87 5.94
CA ASP A 267 -0.82 -14.26 6.94
C ASP A 267 -0.27 -15.25 7.96
N ASP A 268 0.60 -16.18 7.54
CA ASP A 268 1.28 -17.10 8.48
C ASP A 268 2.18 -16.32 9.46
N ALA A 269 2.88 -15.29 8.99
CA ALA A 269 3.71 -14.44 9.85
C ALA A 269 2.86 -13.63 10.83
N VAL A 270 1.75 -13.02 10.36
CA VAL A 270 0.80 -12.33 11.24
C VAL A 270 0.23 -13.28 12.29
N ALA A 271 -0.15 -14.50 11.91
CA ALA A 271 -0.66 -15.52 12.83
C ALA A 271 0.41 -15.94 13.85
N ALA A 272 1.67 -16.11 13.44
CA ALA A 272 2.77 -16.44 14.35
C ALA A 272 3.03 -15.33 15.38
N PHE A 273 2.92 -14.06 14.97
CA PHE A 273 3.03 -12.93 15.89
C PHE A 273 1.82 -12.84 16.83
N THR A 274 0.60 -12.82 16.28
CA THR A 274 -0.62 -12.60 17.07
C THR A 274 -0.97 -13.75 18.01
N SER A 275 -0.50 -14.98 17.71
CA SER A 275 -0.54 -16.12 18.65
C SER A 275 0.51 -16.06 19.75
N GLY A 276 1.49 -15.15 19.66
CA GLY A 276 2.61 -15.05 20.61
C GLY A 276 3.75 -16.03 20.35
N THR A 277 3.75 -16.78 19.23
CA THR A 277 4.79 -17.74 18.89
C THR A 277 6.13 -17.06 18.59
N SER A 278 6.11 -15.91 17.89
CA SER A 278 7.28 -15.08 17.61
C SER A 278 7.03 -13.66 18.10
N PRO A 279 7.87 -13.14 19.00
CA PRO A 279 7.57 -11.88 19.67
C PRO A 279 7.91 -10.61 18.90
N PHE A 280 8.56 -10.70 17.73
CA PHE A 280 8.79 -9.58 16.84
C PHE A 280 8.25 -9.86 15.44
N MET A 281 7.69 -8.84 14.79
CA MET A 281 7.22 -8.90 13.41
C MET A 281 7.56 -7.59 12.68
N PRO A 282 8.38 -7.60 11.62
CA PRO A 282 8.54 -6.43 10.77
C PRO A 282 7.26 -6.25 9.96
N GLY A 283 6.64 -5.09 10.03
CA GLY A 283 5.39 -4.88 9.32
C GLY A 283 4.97 -3.43 9.19
N GLY A 284 4.21 -3.15 8.16
CA GLY A 284 3.68 -1.84 7.88
C GLY A 284 2.44 -1.48 8.71
N THR A 285 2.07 -0.22 8.64
CA THR A 285 0.91 0.32 9.36
C THR A 285 -0.42 -0.24 8.89
N TRP A 286 -0.49 -0.82 7.69
CA TRP A 286 -1.65 -1.55 7.18
C TRP A 286 -1.98 -2.83 7.99
N LEU A 287 -1.07 -3.29 8.86
CA LEU A 287 -1.27 -4.42 9.76
C LEU A 287 -1.74 -3.99 11.16
N ASP A 288 -1.74 -2.69 11.46
CA ASP A 288 -2.04 -2.18 12.81
C ASP A 288 -3.43 -2.64 13.28
N GLY A 289 -4.44 -2.56 12.40
CA GLY A 289 -5.81 -3.01 12.70
C GLY A 289 -5.92 -4.51 12.95
N SER A 290 -5.32 -5.33 12.08
CA SER A 290 -5.28 -6.79 12.22
C SER A 290 -4.60 -7.22 13.50
N VAL A 291 -3.45 -6.59 13.84
CA VAL A 291 -2.73 -6.86 15.09
C VAL A 291 -3.55 -6.44 16.31
N ALA A 292 -4.12 -5.23 16.28
CA ALA A 292 -4.94 -4.73 17.38
C ALA A 292 -6.17 -5.63 17.67
N LYS A 293 -6.75 -6.21 16.61
CA LYS A 293 -7.92 -7.10 16.70
C LYS A 293 -7.57 -8.51 17.18
N ALA A 294 -6.41 -9.04 16.75
CA ALA A 294 -6.07 -10.45 16.94
C ALA A 294 -5.15 -10.70 18.14
N ALA A 295 -4.28 -9.76 18.51
CA ALA A 295 -3.36 -9.93 19.64
C ALA A 295 -4.11 -9.92 20.98
N THR A 296 -3.91 -10.94 21.81
CA THR A 296 -4.49 -11.06 23.16
C THR A 296 -3.52 -10.64 24.27
N PHE A 297 -2.35 -10.13 23.90
CA PHE A 297 -1.28 -9.66 24.76
C PHE A 297 -1.01 -8.16 24.56
N LYS A 298 -0.22 -7.57 25.42
CA LYS A 298 0.24 -6.19 25.23
C LYS A 298 1.25 -6.15 24.10
N TRP A 299 0.95 -5.36 23.08
CA TRP A 299 1.84 -5.13 21.96
C TRP A 299 2.26 -3.66 21.86
N GLY A 300 3.33 -3.43 21.15
CA GLY A 300 3.79 -2.10 20.78
C GLY A 300 4.48 -2.13 19.45
N LYS A 301 4.96 -0.95 19.00
CA LYS A 301 5.69 -0.80 17.75
C LYS A 301 6.89 0.10 17.97
N ILE A 302 8.00 -0.19 17.29
CA ILE A 302 9.18 0.66 17.27
C ILE A 302 9.68 0.79 15.82
N LEU A 303 10.38 1.87 15.52
CA LEU A 303 11.14 2.01 14.28
C LEU A 303 12.32 1.05 14.28
N ASN A 304 12.93 0.84 13.12
CA ASN A 304 14.12 0.00 13.04
C ASN A 304 15.27 0.67 13.84
N PRO A 305 15.79 0.01 14.91
CA PRO A 305 16.76 0.63 15.79
C PRO A 305 18.05 1.02 15.07
N GLY A 306 18.48 2.26 15.25
CA GLY A 306 19.70 2.82 14.65
C GLY A 306 19.52 3.41 13.25
N ASN A 307 18.33 3.35 12.66
CA ASN A 307 18.06 3.97 11.37
C ASN A 307 17.86 5.49 11.52
N ALA A 308 18.48 6.28 10.65
CA ALA A 308 18.15 7.69 10.45
C ALA A 308 16.94 7.85 9.55
N VAL A 309 16.81 6.95 8.57
CA VAL A 309 15.66 6.86 7.65
C VAL A 309 15.03 5.45 7.73
N SER A 310 13.74 5.36 7.56
CA SER A 310 12.99 4.10 7.63
C SER A 310 12.03 3.99 6.45
N THR A 311 11.70 2.76 6.07
CA THR A 311 10.67 2.52 5.05
C THR A 311 9.37 3.21 5.44
N GLY A 312 8.88 4.09 4.60
CA GLY A 312 7.64 4.85 4.84
C GLY A 312 7.48 6.02 3.88
N SER A 313 6.27 6.52 3.81
CA SER A 313 5.90 7.66 2.96
C SER A 313 4.54 8.23 3.37
N ALA A 314 4.05 9.25 2.67
CA ALA A 314 2.61 9.43 2.55
C ALA A 314 2.00 8.16 1.94
N GLY A 315 0.82 7.78 2.39
CA GLY A 315 0.14 6.53 2.01
C GLY A 315 -0.21 6.44 0.53
N ASN A 316 -0.92 5.41 0.16
CA ASN A 316 -1.39 5.26 -1.22
C ASN A 316 -2.20 6.46 -1.67
N ILE A 317 -2.20 6.68 -2.97
CA ILE A 317 -2.79 7.88 -3.57
C ILE A 317 -4.13 7.57 -4.22
N TRP A 318 -5.04 8.52 -4.17
CA TRP A 318 -6.20 8.54 -5.04
C TRP A 318 -5.78 8.99 -6.43
N VAL A 319 -6.10 8.20 -7.44
CA VAL A 319 -5.89 8.55 -8.85
C VAL A 319 -7.21 8.58 -9.60
N ILE A 320 -7.32 9.48 -10.56
CA ILE A 320 -8.43 9.55 -11.49
C ILE A 320 -7.96 8.97 -12.82
N PRO A 321 -8.43 7.79 -13.24
CA PRO A 321 -8.11 7.24 -14.56
C PRO A 321 -8.50 8.19 -15.69
N ALA A 322 -7.64 8.32 -16.71
CA ALA A 322 -7.92 9.18 -17.87
C ALA A 322 -9.17 8.76 -18.65
N LYS A 323 -9.58 7.50 -18.55
CA LYS A 323 -10.82 6.94 -19.11
C LYS A 323 -12.00 6.92 -18.14
N GLY A 324 -11.82 7.43 -16.91
CA GLY A 324 -12.91 7.65 -15.95
C GLY A 324 -13.98 8.57 -16.54
N LYS A 325 -15.25 8.27 -16.32
CA LYS A 325 -16.35 8.97 -16.94
C LYS A 325 -16.82 10.16 -16.12
N ASN A 326 -16.51 10.19 -14.82
CA ASN A 326 -16.99 11.19 -13.87
C ASN A 326 -15.82 11.81 -13.07
N PRO A 327 -14.85 12.47 -13.73
CA PRO A 327 -13.67 13.00 -13.03
C PRO A 327 -14.02 14.07 -11.99
N ASP A 328 -15.06 14.87 -12.20
CA ASP A 328 -15.51 15.89 -11.23
C ASP A 328 -16.05 15.25 -9.95
N LEU A 329 -16.81 14.13 -10.05
CA LEU A 329 -17.30 13.38 -8.89
C LEU A 329 -16.14 12.72 -8.16
N ALA A 330 -15.13 12.24 -8.90
CA ALA A 330 -13.92 11.67 -8.31
C ALA A 330 -13.14 12.73 -7.52
N ALA A 331 -12.95 13.92 -8.07
CA ALA A 331 -12.28 15.03 -7.40
C ALA A 331 -13.06 15.51 -6.16
N GLU A 332 -14.41 15.56 -6.23
CA GLU A 332 -15.25 15.85 -5.07
C GLU A 332 -15.04 14.82 -3.95
N PHE A 333 -15.06 13.53 -4.27
CA PHE A 333 -14.83 12.48 -3.27
C PHE A 333 -13.42 12.54 -2.67
N ILE A 334 -12.38 12.75 -3.48
CA ILE A 334 -11.01 12.97 -2.98
C ILE A 334 -11.02 14.13 -1.98
N ASN A 335 -11.65 15.26 -2.33
CA ASN A 335 -11.71 16.40 -1.44
C ASN A 335 -12.43 16.08 -0.11
N MET A 336 -13.48 15.24 -0.12
CA MET A 336 -14.15 14.79 1.10
C MET A 336 -13.22 13.97 1.99
N THR A 337 -12.36 13.11 1.43
CA THR A 337 -11.41 12.31 2.21
C THR A 337 -10.30 13.16 2.87
N LEU A 338 -10.07 14.38 2.41
CA LEU A 338 -9.13 15.34 2.99
C LEU A 338 -9.77 16.25 4.05
N GLN A 339 -11.09 16.24 4.21
CA GLN A 339 -11.74 17.09 5.20
C GLN A 339 -11.49 16.64 6.63
N PRO A 340 -11.53 17.56 7.62
CA PRO A 340 -11.27 17.23 9.03
C PRO A 340 -12.07 16.04 9.55
N LYS A 341 -13.32 15.87 9.11
CA LYS A 341 -14.16 14.76 9.54
C LYS A 341 -13.54 13.41 9.16
N ALA A 342 -13.23 13.18 7.87
CA ALA A 342 -12.64 11.92 7.40
C ALA A 342 -11.25 11.69 8.02
N GLN A 343 -10.44 12.75 8.14
CA GLN A 343 -9.11 12.69 8.74
C GLN A 343 -9.17 12.37 10.25
N ASN A 344 -10.10 12.95 10.98
CA ASN A 344 -10.31 12.66 12.40
C ASN A 344 -10.90 11.26 12.61
N THR A 345 -11.81 10.80 11.73
CA THR A 345 -12.29 9.42 11.74
C THR A 345 -11.13 8.45 11.57
N MET A 346 -10.22 8.72 10.64
CA MET A 346 -9.02 7.89 10.43
C MET A 346 -8.15 7.84 11.70
N ALA A 347 -7.87 8.99 12.34
CA ALA A 347 -7.12 9.04 13.59
C ALA A 347 -7.81 8.25 14.71
N ASN A 348 -9.12 8.38 14.83
CA ASN A 348 -9.92 7.71 15.86
C ASN A 348 -10.02 6.18 15.68
N ASN A 349 -9.64 5.68 14.50
CA ASN A 349 -9.68 4.26 14.16
C ASN A 349 -8.28 3.62 14.00
N GLY A 350 -7.22 4.26 14.45
CA GLY A 350 -5.88 3.67 14.47
C GLY A 350 -5.00 4.03 13.26
N GLY A 351 -5.44 4.97 12.43
CA GLY A 351 -4.70 5.38 11.23
C GLY A 351 -3.77 6.57 11.46
N HIS A 352 -3.09 6.95 10.39
CA HIS A 352 -2.09 8.02 10.35
C HIS A 352 -2.52 9.13 9.39
N PRO A 353 -3.52 9.94 9.73
CA PRO A 353 -4.00 11.02 8.87
C PRO A 353 -2.90 12.07 8.64
N LEU A 354 -2.94 12.72 7.47
CA LEU A 354 -2.05 13.85 7.16
C LEU A 354 -2.58 15.17 7.73
N LEU A 355 -3.89 15.30 7.93
CA LEU A 355 -4.59 16.56 8.16
C LEU A 355 -5.53 16.53 9.38
N ALA A 356 -5.43 15.53 10.27
CA ALA A 356 -6.29 15.47 11.43
C ALA A 356 -6.09 16.67 12.36
N THR A 357 -7.19 17.20 12.86
CA THR A 357 -7.22 18.27 13.86
C THR A 357 -7.47 17.72 15.27
N GLU A 358 -7.98 16.49 15.36
CA GLU A 358 -8.29 15.78 16.61
C GLU A 358 -7.81 14.33 16.48
N LEU A 359 -7.09 13.83 17.47
CA LEU A 359 -6.46 12.50 17.41
C LEU A 359 -7.22 11.42 18.18
N GLY A 360 -8.21 11.79 19.01
CA GLY A 360 -9.00 10.86 19.82
C GLY A 360 -8.18 10.02 20.81
N ASP A 361 -8.82 8.98 21.36
CA ASP A 361 -8.25 8.11 22.41
C ASP A 361 -7.97 6.68 21.91
N ASN A 362 -7.84 6.46 20.60
CA ASN A 362 -7.60 5.11 20.05
C ASN A 362 -6.22 4.59 20.50
N PRO A 363 -6.15 3.41 21.16
CA PRO A 363 -4.88 2.88 21.67
C PRO A 363 -3.88 2.53 20.56
N THR A 364 -4.32 2.12 19.38
CA THR A 364 -3.45 1.88 18.23
C THR A 364 -2.81 3.18 17.75
N THR A 365 -3.62 4.24 17.59
CA THR A 365 -3.12 5.58 17.23
C THR A 365 -2.08 6.06 18.26
N ALA A 366 -2.34 5.88 19.54
CA ALA A 366 -1.41 6.27 20.60
C ALA A 366 -0.04 5.54 20.52
N ILE A 367 -0.01 4.31 20.00
CA ILE A 367 1.22 3.53 19.81
C ILE A 367 1.94 3.94 18.53
N THR A 368 1.21 4.11 17.42
CA THR A 368 1.81 4.08 16.08
C THR A 368 1.97 5.46 15.44
N LEU A 369 1.04 6.40 15.68
CA LEU A 369 1.10 7.74 15.10
C LEU A 369 2.31 8.57 15.55
N PRO A 370 2.77 8.56 16.82
CA PRO A 370 3.97 9.29 17.22
C PRO A 370 5.23 8.88 16.45
N LEU A 371 5.34 7.60 16.05
CA LEU A 371 6.46 7.09 15.26
C LEU A 371 6.45 7.66 13.82
N PHE A 372 5.27 7.73 13.20
CA PHE A 372 5.12 8.39 11.92
C PHE A 372 5.42 9.87 11.98
N GLN A 373 4.90 10.58 13.00
CA GLN A 373 5.19 11.99 13.22
C GLN A 373 6.67 12.26 13.43
N GLN A 374 7.37 11.37 14.15
CA GLN A 374 8.82 11.43 14.31
C GLN A 374 9.53 11.31 12.96
N LEU A 375 9.19 10.31 12.14
CA LEU A 375 9.78 10.13 10.81
C LEU A 375 9.59 11.38 9.93
N VAL A 376 8.40 11.96 9.94
CA VAL A 376 8.13 13.19 9.18
C VAL A 376 8.96 14.36 9.71
N ALA A 377 9.01 14.55 11.02
CA ALA A 377 9.75 15.65 11.65
C ALA A 377 11.28 15.55 11.41
N ASP A 378 11.81 14.33 11.38
CA ASP A 378 13.23 14.05 11.21
C ASP A 378 13.64 13.95 9.73
N ASN A 379 12.71 14.18 8.77
CA ASN A 379 12.88 13.91 7.34
C ASN A 379 13.37 12.46 7.10
N GLY A 380 12.82 11.53 7.87
CA GLY A 380 13.26 10.13 7.96
C GLY A 380 12.46 9.14 7.12
N LEU A 381 11.69 9.60 6.14
CA LEU A 381 10.93 8.74 5.23
C LEU A 381 11.83 8.25 4.08
N GLY A 382 12.07 6.94 4.02
CA GLY A 382 12.97 6.29 3.06
C GLY A 382 12.24 5.66 1.86
N PHE A 383 10.95 5.90 1.71
CA PHE A 383 10.07 5.33 0.69
C PHE A 383 10.06 3.78 0.70
N TYR A 384 9.75 3.14 -0.43
CA TYR A 384 9.66 1.69 -0.55
C TYR A 384 10.64 1.15 -1.58
N PRO A 385 11.18 -0.07 -1.40
CA PRO A 385 12.29 -0.58 -2.20
C PRO A 385 11.93 -0.87 -3.67
N ASP A 386 10.67 -1.09 -3.96
CA ASP A 386 10.15 -1.49 -5.27
C ASP A 386 9.79 -0.31 -6.19
N TRP A 387 9.81 0.93 -5.67
CA TRP A 387 9.33 2.10 -6.40
C TRP A 387 10.24 2.59 -7.54
N PRO A 388 11.57 2.43 -7.47
CA PRO A 388 12.44 2.99 -8.50
C PRO A 388 12.13 2.53 -9.92
N VAL A 389 11.91 1.23 -10.12
CA VAL A 389 11.74 0.66 -11.46
C VAL A 389 10.55 -0.31 -11.53
N SER A 390 9.93 -0.41 -12.70
CA SER A 390 8.76 -1.26 -12.92
C SER A 390 9.10 -2.75 -12.78
N GLY A 391 8.21 -3.53 -12.16
CA GLY A 391 8.40 -4.97 -11.94
C GLY A 391 9.42 -5.34 -10.87
N TYR A 392 9.98 -4.36 -10.16
CA TYR A 392 11.05 -4.61 -9.19
C TYR A 392 10.61 -5.38 -7.96
N TYR A 393 9.35 -5.24 -7.57
CA TYR A 393 8.78 -5.97 -6.44
C TYR A 393 8.98 -7.48 -6.53
N ASP A 394 8.67 -8.09 -7.66
CA ASP A 394 8.79 -9.53 -7.85
C ASP A 394 10.25 -10.00 -7.78
N ILE A 395 11.19 -9.19 -8.30
CA ILE A 395 12.62 -9.46 -8.24
C ILE A 395 13.14 -9.40 -6.81
N LEU A 396 12.81 -8.32 -6.09
CA LEU A 396 13.21 -8.15 -4.67
C LEU A 396 12.69 -9.30 -3.81
N LYS A 397 11.42 -9.68 -4.02
CA LYS A 397 10.75 -10.75 -3.30
C LYS A 397 11.41 -12.11 -3.59
N ALA A 398 11.61 -12.46 -4.85
CA ALA A 398 12.26 -13.73 -5.21
C ALA A 398 13.68 -13.79 -4.66
N ALA A 399 14.47 -12.73 -4.79
CA ALA A 399 15.85 -12.69 -4.34
C ALA A 399 15.98 -12.84 -2.81
N VAL A 400 15.13 -12.15 -2.02
CA VAL A 400 15.20 -12.26 -0.55
C VAL A 400 14.69 -13.61 -0.05
N ILE A 401 13.69 -14.20 -0.69
CA ILE A 401 13.20 -15.54 -0.38
C ILE A 401 14.30 -16.56 -0.62
N ASP A 402 15.02 -16.50 -1.74
CA ASP A 402 16.14 -17.39 -2.04
C ASP A 402 17.30 -17.20 -1.07
N LEU A 403 17.57 -15.99 -0.62
CA LEU A 403 18.58 -15.70 0.39
C LEU A 403 18.22 -16.33 1.74
N VAL A 404 16.97 -16.21 2.21
CA VAL A 404 16.46 -16.81 3.44
C VAL A 404 16.42 -18.35 3.34
N ALA A 405 16.07 -18.89 2.18
CA ALA A 405 16.11 -20.33 1.91
C ALA A 405 17.53 -20.91 1.88
N GLY A 406 18.56 -20.07 1.78
CA GLY A 406 19.95 -20.49 1.60
C GLY A 406 20.30 -20.97 0.20
N ASN A 407 19.44 -20.67 -0.78
CA ASN A 407 19.65 -21.01 -2.20
C ASN A 407 20.67 -20.08 -2.87
N THR A 408 20.84 -18.86 -2.34
CA THR A 408 21.76 -17.85 -2.86
C THR A 408 22.66 -17.30 -1.75
N THR A 409 23.78 -16.71 -2.17
CA THR A 409 24.67 -15.97 -1.29
C THR A 409 24.28 -14.49 -1.22
N PRO A 410 24.73 -13.72 -0.20
CA PRO A 410 24.54 -12.27 -0.15
C PRO A 410 25.02 -11.55 -1.41
N ALA A 411 26.13 -11.99 -2.02
CA ALA A 411 26.63 -11.41 -3.26
C ALA A 411 25.70 -11.66 -4.45
N GLN A 412 25.20 -12.90 -4.59
CA GLN A 412 24.24 -13.23 -5.65
C GLN A 412 22.89 -12.50 -5.47
N TYR A 413 22.43 -12.33 -4.22
CA TYR A 413 21.27 -11.50 -3.92
C TYR A 413 21.46 -10.08 -4.45
N ARG A 414 22.58 -9.42 -4.10
CA ARG A 414 22.89 -8.06 -4.54
C ARG A 414 23.02 -7.93 -6.05
N GLU A 415 23.67 -8.94 -6.68
CA GLU A 415 23.79 -9.00 -8.15
C GLU A 415 22.42 -9.10 -8.83
N ALA A 416 21.51 -9.94 -8.32
CA ALA A 416 20.18 -10.12 -8.90
C ALA A 416 19.35 -8.82 -8.84
N ILE A 417 19.30 -8.18 -7.67
CA ILE A 417 18.53 -6.94 -7.52
C ILE A 417 19.19 -5.77 -8.25
N GLY A 418 20.53 -5.68 -8.21
CA GLY A 418 21.27 -4.60 -8.86
C GLY A 418 21.21 -4.66 -10.38
N SER A 419 21.37 -5.84 -10.97
CA SER A 419 21.28 -6.01 -12.43
C SER A 419 19.91 -5.58 -12.95
N TYR A 420 18.83 -5.99 -12.29
CA TYR A 420 17.50 -5.60 -12.72
C TYR A 420 17.26 -4.09 -12.60
N TYR A 421 17.71 -3.47 -11.49
CA TYR A 421 17.62 -2.02 -11.29
C TYR A 421 18.34 -1.27 -12.43
N GLU A 422 19.61 -1.63 -12.73
CA GLU A 422 20.43 -0.99 -13.75
C GLU A 422 19.86 -1.16 -15.17
N GLU A 423 19.27 -2.31 -15.48
CA GLU A 423 18.66 -2.60 -16.77
C GLU A 423 17.33 -1.84 -17.00
N ASN A 424 16.63 -1.44 -15.92
CA ASN A 424 15.30 -0.86 -16.00
C ASN A 424 15.22 0.59 -15.47
N LYS A 425 16.33 1.17 -15.02
CA LYS A 425 16.36 2.60 -14.68
C LYS A 425 16.19 3.45 -15.94
N PRO A 426 15.58 4.66 -15.84
CA PRO A 426 15.30 5.55 -16.96
C PRO A 426 16.55 6.04 -17.68
#